data_3de0e1bb2411d22b42df566dc8e92a1e
#
_entry.id   3de0e1bb2411d22b42df566dc8e92a1e
#
_cell.length_a   1.000
_cell.length_b   1.000
_cell.length_c   1.000
_cell.angle_alpha   90.00
_cell.angle_beta   90.00
_cell.angle_gamma   90.00
#
_symmetry.space_group_name_H-M   'P 1'
#
loop_
_entity.id
_entity.type
_entity.pdbx_description
1 polymer ?
#
loop_
_entity_poly.entity_id
_entity_poly.type
_entity_poly.pdbx_seq_one_letter_code
_entity_poly.pdbx_strand_id
1 'polypeptide(L)'
;MQHLFWRLNFLLLSGATHTGQMYHEAAALARELDPRWNYRSAELMTLYAKAKAHEAGEKVEFGGKQFAPLYTPKNDTLISLFHITDDEQRKLRTLISRDMATERRRDRDRKRDEARRRAAGAVDRATYEANSASRQKPWEALGMSRASWYRAGKPTPAVETSPCVLQAAAGDSDA
;
A
#
# COMPACT_ATOMS: atom_id res chain seq x y z
N MET A 1 -0.19 -1.86 33.33
CA MET A 1 0.85 -0.80 33.30
C MET A 1 1.44 -0.55 31.91
N GLN A 2 1.80 -1.60 31.18
CA GLN A 2 2.46 -1.51 29.88
C GLN A 2 1.69 -0.70 28.83
N HIS A 3 0.39 -0.96 28.66
CA HIS A 3 -0.48 -0.20 27.75
C HIS A 3 -0.57 1.29 28.10
N LEU A 4 -0.72 1.60 29.39
CA LEU A 4 -0.76 2.98 29.88
C LEU A 4 0.53 3.72 29.57
N PHE A 5 1.69 3.10 29.87
CA PHE A 5 3.00 3.66 29.60
C PHE A 5 3.18 4.01 28.11
N TRP A 6 2.89 3.08 27.20
CA TRP A 6 3.08 3.30 25.78
C TRP A 6 2.08 4.31 25.20
N ARG A 7 0.83 4.28 25.66
CA ARG A 7 -0.17 5.27 25.23
C ARG A 7 0.26 6.68 25.63
N LEU A 8 0.70 6.88 26.86
CA LEU A 8 1.23 8.17 27.32
C LEU A 8 2.49 8.59 26.56
N ASN A 9 3.43 7.68 26.33
CA ASN A 9 4.64 7.97 25.56
C ASN A 9 4.30 8.47 24.15
N PHE A 10 3.32 7.87 23.47
CA PHE A 10 2.91 8.33 22.14
C PHE A 10 2.11 9.64 22.16
N LEU A 11 1.31 9.91 23.18
CA LEU A 11 0.64 11.20 23.36
C LEU A 11 1.66 12.32 23.54
N LEU A 12 2.67 12.11 24.38
CA LEU A 12 3.79 13.05 24.58
C LEU A 12 4.61 13.24 23.30
N LEU A 13 4.92 12.16 22.60
CA LEU A 13 5.71 12.20 21.35
C LEU A 13 4.99 12.93 20.21
N SER A 14 3.67 12.80 20.16
CA SER A 14 2.81 13.48 19.16
C SER A 14 2.49 14.93 19.52
N GLY A 15 2.83 15.39 20.71
CA GLY A 15 2.45 16.70 21.22
C GLY A 15 0.97 16.82 21.60
N ALA A 16 0.25 15.70 21.68
CA ALA A 16 -1.16 15.69 22.08
C ALA A 16 -1.35 15.93 23.59
N THR A 17 -0.30 15.71 24.39
CA THR A 17 -0.22 16.07 25.80
C THR A 17 1.19 16.58 26.13
N HIS A 18 1.35 17.18 27.29
CA HIS A 18 2.63 17.71 27.79
C HIS A 18 2.85 17.28 29.26
N THR A 19 4.07 17.53 29.77
CA THR A 19 4.45 17.07 31.12
C THR A 19 3.52 17.58 32.22
N GLY A 20 3.03 18.80 32.12
CA GLY A 20 2.10 19.38 33.09
C GLY A 20 0.76 18.65 33.19
N GLN A 21 0.31 17.98 32.12
CA GLN A 21 -0.95 17.24 32.08
C GLN A 21 -0.77 15.72 32.16
N MET A 22 0.48 15.22 32.06
CA MET A 22 0.77 13.79 31.93
C MET A 22 0.12 12.92 33.02
N TYR A 23 0.17 13.35 34.29
CA TYR A 23 -0.42 12.56 35.39
C TYR A 23 -1.95 12.60 35.38
N HIS A 24 -2.55 13.70 34.92
CA HIS A 24 -3.99 13.80 34.73
C HIS A 24 -4.47 12.86 33.63
N GLU A 25 -3.80 12.89 32.49
CA GLU A 25 -4.03 11.96 31.38
C GLU A 25 -3.81 10.50 31.80
N ALA A 26 -2.76 10.23 32.57
CA ALA A 26 -2.50 8.90 33.13
C ALA A 26 -3.66 8.39 33.98
N ALA A 27 -4.24 9.26 34.82
CA ALA A 27 -5.38 8.91 35.66
C ALA A 27 -6.64 8.64 34.84
N ALA A 28 -6.90 9.44 33.81
CA ALA A 28 -8.02 9.24 32.89
C ALA A 28 -7.90 7.92 32.13
N LEU A 29 -6.73 7.68 31.53
CA LEU A 29 -6.43 6.45 30.78
C LEU A 29 -6.45 5.19 31.66
N ALA A 30 -5.95 5.28 32.89
CA ALA A 30 -5.99 4.16 33.82
C ALA A 30 -7.44 3.74 34.13
N ARG A 31 -8.33 4.71 34.37
CA ARG A 31 -9.76 4.44 34.60
C ARG A 31 -10.47 3.87 33.36
N GLU A 32 -10.06 4.30 32.16
CA GLU A 32 -10.58 3.77 30.88
C GLU A 32 -10.19 2.30 30.71
N LEU A 33 -8.95 1.93 31.06
CA LEU A 33 -8.43 0.56 30.94
C LEU A 33 -9.02 -0.37 31.99
N ASP A 34 -9.06 0.07 33.24
CA ASP A 34 -9.67 -0.65 34.35
C ASP A 34 -10.12 0.36 35.43
N PRO A 35 -11.42 0.53 35.65
CA PRO A 35 -11.95 1.46 36.67
C PRO A 35 -11.48 1.18 38.10
N ARG A 36 -11.03 -0.04 38.37
CA ARG A 36 -10.51 -0.46 39.69
C ARG A 36 -9.01 -0.31 39.82
N TRP A 37 -8.32 0.04 38.74
CA TRP A 37 -6.88 0.10 38.75
C TRP A 37 -6.36 1.38 39.40
N ASN A 38 -5.66 1.18 40.52
CA ASN A 38 -4.94 2.25 41.19
C ASN A 38 -3.44 2.20 40.79
N TYR A 39 -3.12 2.88 39.70
CA TYR A 39 -1.73 2.96 39.25
C TYR A 39 -0.91 3.85 40.17
N ARG A 40 0.37 3.52 40.31
CA ARG A 40 1.32 4.33 41.12
C ARG A 40 2.02 5.34 40.22
N SER A 41 1.89 6.63 40.51
CA SER A 41 2.57 7.70 39.77
C SER A 41 4.10 7.53 39.71
N ALA A 42 4.71 6.93 40.76
CA ALA A 42 6.12 6.62 40.78
C ALA A 42 6.57 5.73 39.60
N GLU A 43 5.71 4.87 39.06
CA GLU A 43 6.00 4.01 37.92
C GLU A 43 6.16 4.78 36.63
N LEU A 44 5.64 6.02 36.58
CA LEU A 44 5.74 6.92 35.44
C LEU A 44 6.85 7.95 35.51
N MET A 45 7.62 7.97 36.63
CA MET A 45 8.69 8.97 36.88
C MET A 45 9.74 8.98 35.76
N THR A 46 10.13 7.79 35.27
CA THR A 46 11.10 7.67 34.17
C THR A 46 10.57 8.27 32.89
N LEU A 47 9.26 8.05 32.58
CA LEU A 47 8.62 8.63 31.40
C LEU A 47 8.50 10.16 31.55
N TYR A 48 8.13 10.64 32.74
CA TYR A 48 8.05 12.06 33.06
C TYR A 48 9.40 12.78 32.86
N ALA A 49 10.50 12.22 33.39
CA ALA A 49 11.82 12.80 33.21
C ALA A 49 12.22 12.89 31.73
N LYS A 50 11.93 11.83 30.95
CA LYS A 50 12.18 11.81 29.51
C LYS A 50 11.30 12.79 28.74
N ALA A 51 10.04 12.95 29.13
CA ALA A 51 9.14 13.91 28.54
C ALA A 51 9.61 15.35 28.78
N LYS A 52 10.05 15.65 30.01
CA LYS A 52 10.61 16.95 30.36
C LYS A 52 11.85 17.29 29.54
N ALA A 53 12.77 16.34 29.39
CA ALA A 53 13.95 16.50 28.54
C ALA A 53 13.56 16.70 27.05
N HIS A 54 12.52 16.00 26.60
CA HIS A 54 12.00 16.15 25.24
C HIS A 54 11.42 17.56 25.00
N GLU A 55 10.60 18.05 25.91
CA GLU A 55 10.04 19.42 25.86
C GLU A 55 11.11 20.51 25.91
N ALA A 56 12.21 20.26 26.66
CA ALA A 56 13.39 21.13 26.67
C ALA A 56 14.23 21.09 25.38
N GLY A 57 13.87 20.24 24.42
CA GLY A 57 14.62 20.03 23.18
C GLY A 57 15.94 19.29 23.35
N GLU A 58 16.14 18.65 24.50
CA GLU A 58 17.33 17.85 24.76
C GLU A 58 17.41 16.65 23.82
N LYS A 59 18.63 16.21 23.55
CA LYS A 59 18.91 15.02 22.77
C LYS A 59 19.80 14.08 23.56
N VAL A 60 19.54 12.79 23.43
CA VAL A 60 20.38 11.74 24.03
C VAL A 60 21.30 11.21 22.96
N GLU A 61 22.60 11.25 23.21
CA GLU A 61 23.60 10.69 22.33
C GLU A 61 23.87 9.23 22.69
N PHE A 62 23.82 8.37 21.67
CA PHE A 62 24.17 6.97 21.81
C PHE A 62 24.85 6.48 20.52
N GLY A 63 26.07 5.95 20.64
CA GLY A 63 26.84 5.44 19.50
C GLY A 63 27.10 6.48 18.42
N GLY A 64 27.35 7.74 18.78
CA GLY A 64 27.58 8.86 17.85
C GLY A 64 26.32 9.36 17.13
N LYS A 65 25.14 8.90 17.54
CA LYS A 65 23.86 9.35 16.99
C LYS A 65 23.02 10.01 18.07
N GLN A 66 22.31 11.07 17.67
CA GLN A 66 21.39 11.79 18.55
C GLN A 66 19.97 11.24 18.41
N PHE A 67 19.32 11.00 19.53
CA PHE A 67 17.96 10.46 19.63
C PHE A 67 17.08 11.39 20.47
N ALA A 68 15.78 11.36 20.21
CA ALA A 68 14.81 11.97 21.11
C ALA A 68 14.82 11.25 22.46
N PRO A 69 14.66 11.97 23.60
CA PRO A 69 14.60 11.35 24.93
C PRO A 69 13.43 10.38 25.11
N LEU A 70 12.28 10.65 24.47
CA LEU A 70 11.12 9.76 24.45
C LEU A 70 11.38 8.49 23.65
N TYR A 71 10.64 7.44 23.98
CA TYR A 71 10.82 6.14 23.33
C TYR A 71 10.21 6.11 21.94
N THR A 72 11.00 5.71 20.94
CA THR A 72 10.58 5.51 19.54
C THR A 72 10.83 4.06 19.13
N PRO A 73 10.02 3.10 19.64
CA PRO A 73 10.22 1.68 19.35
C PRO A 73 9.94 1.37 17.87
N LYS A 74 10.61 0.34 17.38
CA LYS A 74 10.29 -0.24 16.06
C LYS A 74 8.97 -0.99 16.13
N ASN A 75 8.29 -1.09 14.99
CA ASN A 75 7.05 -1.85 14.89
C ASN A 75 7.18 -3.29 15.41
N ASP A 76 8.25 -4.00 15.03
CA ASP A 76 8.47 -5.38 15.48
C ASP A 76 8.53 -5.49 17.01
N THR A 77 9.12 -4.49 17.69
CA THR A 77 9.12 -4.42 19.15
C THR A 77 7.71 -4.26 19.71
N LEU A 78 6.89 -3.39 19.12
CA LEU A 78 5.50 -3.19 19.56
C LEU A 78 4.62 -4.41 19.28
N ILE A 79 4.80 -5.04 18.13
CA ILE A 79 4.08 -6.28 17.74
C ILE A 79 4.37 -7.37 18.77
N SER A 80 5.63 -7.59 19.09
CA SER A 80 6.03 -8.56 20.11
C SER A 80 5.50 -8.20 21.50
N LEU A 81 5.58 -6.91 21.87
CA LEU A 81 5.16 -6.39 23.17
C LEU A 81 3.66 -6.54 23.42
N PHE A 82 2.84 -6.30 22.40
CA PHE A 82 1.38 -6.36 22.47
C PHE A 82 0.83 -7.68 21.95
N HIS A 83 1.68 -8.64 21.59
CA HIS A 83 1.30 -9.95 21.06
C HIS A 83 0.36 -9.86 19.85
N ILE A 84 0.61 -8.87 18.96
CA ILE A 84 -0.22 -8.65 17.77
C ILE A 84 0.00 -9.79 16.79
N THR A 85 -1.06 -10.51 16.50
CA THR A 85 -1.04 -11.66 15.58
C THR A 85 -0.90 -11.21 14.11
N ASP A 86 -0.50 -12.12 13.23
CA ASP A 86 -0.41 -11.83 11.78
C ASP A 86 -1.76 -11.44 11.17
N ASP A 87 -2.85 -12.04 11.66
CA ASP A 87 -4.20 -11.70 11.19
C ASP A 87 -4.64 -10.29 11.59
N GLU A 88 -4.25 -9.84 12.78
CA GLU A 88 -4.45 -8.46 13.21
C GLU A 88 -3.58 -7.50 12.41
N GLN A 89 -2.30 -7.83 12.20
CA GLN A 89 -1.40 -7.03 11.37
C GLN A 89 -1.93 -6.86 9.94
N ARG A 90 -2.60 -7.86 9.36
CA ARG A 90 -3.22 -7.75 8.02
C ARG A 90 -4.28 -6.66 7.96
N LYS A 91 -4.99 -6.40 9.06
CA LYS A 91 -6.03 -5.37 9.19
C LYS A 91 -5.45 -3.99 9.50
N LEU A 92 -4.25 -3.92 10.06
CA LEU A 92 -3.58 -2.67 10.45
C LEU A 92 -2.86 -2.02 9.25
N ARG A 93 -2.78 -0.69 9.27
CA ARG A 93 -2.06 0.08 8.24
C ARG A 93 -0.60 0.32 8.58
N THR A 94 -0.32 0.68 9.82
CA THR A 94 0.98 1.21 10.26
C THR A 94 1.75 0.25 11.16
N LEU A 95 1.04 -0.47 12.05
CA LEU A 95 1.67 -1.37 13.00
C LEU A 95 1.74 -2.79 12.39
N ILE A 96 2.68 -2.95 11.50
CA ILE A 96 2.95 -4.19 10.77
C ILE A 96 4.44 -4.51 10.83
N SER A 97 4.78 -5.80 10.77
CA SER A 97 6.16 -6.27 10.74
C SER A 97 6.88 -5.79 9.49
N ARG A 98 8.21 -5.77 9.55
CA ARG A 98 9.06 -5.38 8.42
C ARG A 98 8.82 -6.28 7.20
N ASP A 99 8.64 -7.58 7.43
CA ASP A 99 8.44 -8.54 6.35
C ASP A 99 7.09 -8.33 5.66
N MET A 100 6.03 -8.16 6.44
CA MET A 100 4.70 -7.84 5.92
C MET A 100 4.66 -6.49 5.18
N ALA A 101 5.37 -5.48 5.70
CA ALA A 101 5.52 -4.19 5.02
C ALA A 101 6.21 -4.33 3.67
N THR A 102 7.26 -5.18 3.61
CA THR A 102 8.02 -5.47 2.39
C THR A 102 7.15 -6.21 1.37
N GLU A 103 6.40 -7.21 1.81
CA GLU A 103 5.46 -7.96 0.96
C GLU A 103 4.37 -7.04 0.38
N ARG A 104 3.72 -6.23 1.22
CA ARG A 104 2.71 -5.24 0.76
C ARG A 104 3.30 -4.25 -0.24
N ARG A 105 4.56 -3.85 -0.07
CA ARG A 105 5.23 -2.97 -1.02
C ARG A 105 5.44 -3.67 -2.35
N ARG A 106 5.97 -4.90 -2.35
CA ARG A 106 6.17 -5.71 -3.57
C ARG A 106 4.86 -5.91 -4.33
N ASP A 107 3.75 -6.20 -3.62
CA ASP A 107 2.44 -6.38 -4.23
C ASP A 107 1.92 -5.10 -4.88
N ARG A 108 2.06 -3.95 -4.20
CA ARG A 108 1.69 -2.65 -4.78
C ARG A 108 2.52 -2.32 -6.01
N ASP A 109 3.82 -2.57 -5.96
CA ASP A 109 4.73 -2.30 -7.07
C ASP A 109 4.39 -3.21 -8.26
N ARG A 110 4.14 -4.51 -8.01
CA ARG A 110 3.69 -5.47 -9.03
C ARG A 110 2.40 -5.02 -9.72
N LYS A 111 1.37 -4.63 -8.94
CA LYS A 111 0.09 -4.14 -9.47
C LYS A 111 0.27 -2.85 -10.27
N ARG A 112 1.10 -1.93 -9.80
CA ARG A 112 1.40 -0.68 -10.49
C ARG A 112 2.10 -0.94 -11.82
N ASP A 113 3.08 -1.84 -11.84
CA ASP A 113 3.83 -2.18 -13.05
C ASP A 113 2.96 -2.94 -14.05
N GLU A 114 2.05 -3.79 -13.59
CA GLU A 114 1.05 -4.45 -14.42
C GLU A 114 0.09 -3.43 -15.04
N ALA A 115 -0.45 -2.50 -14.24
CA ALA A 115 -1.31 -1.44 -14.73
C ALA A 115 -0.58 -0.57 -15.77
N ARG A 116 0.68 -0.21 -15.53
CA ARG A 116 1.50 0.54 -16.48
C ARG A 116 1.70 -0.22 -17.79
N ARG A 117 2.00 -1.52 -17.73
CA ARG A 117 2.13 -2.37 -18.94
C ARG A 117 0.83 -2.46 -19.73
N ARG A 118 -0.32 -2.64 -19.04
CA ARG A 118 -1.64 -2.65 -19.69
C ARG A 118 -1.96 -1.32 -20.35
N ALA A 119 -1.69 -0.20 -19.66
CA ALA A 119 -1.87 1.13 -20.22
C ALA A 119 -0.97 1.40 -21.44
N ALA A 120 0.21 0.79 -21.49
CA ALA A 120 1.12 0.84 -22.63
C ALA A 120 0.74 -0.13 -23.79
N GLY A 121 -0.46 -0.75 -23.72
CA GLY A 121 -0.96 -1.64 -24.78
C GLY A 121 -0.51 -3.10 -24.65
N ALA A 122 0.07 -3.51 -23.52
CA ALA A 122 0.38 -4.92 -23.30
C ALA A 122 -0.90 -5.73 -23.14
N VAL A 123 -1.11 -6.69 -24.01
CA VAL A 123 -2.21 -7.65 -23.95
C VAL A 123 -1.85 -8.81 -23.03
N ASP A 124 -2.85 -9.44 -22.44
CA ASP A 124 -2.64 -10.65 -21.65
C ASP A 124 -2.18 -11.83 -22.55
N ARG A 125 -1.61 -12.85 -21.90
CA ARG A 125 -1.05 -14.00 -22.60
C ARG A 125 -2.11 -14.74 -23.42
N ALA A 126 -3.32 -14.89 -22.92
CA ALA A 126 -4.39 -15.61 -23.60
C ALA A 126 -4.79 -14.88 -24.88
N THR A 127 -4.98 -13.56 -24.81
CA THR A 127 -5.28 -12.71 -25.97
C THR A 127 -4.12 -12.70 -26.97
N TYR A 128 -2.87 -12.61 -26.50
CA TYR A 128 -1.71 -12.70 -27.37
C TYR A 128 -1.62 -14.05 -28.10
N GLU A 129 -1.83 -15.15 -27.37
CA GLU A 129 -1.83 -16.49 -27.96
C GLU A 129 -2.98 -16.71 -28.94
N ALA A 130 -4.19 -16.21 -28.62
CA ALA A 130 -5.35 -16.27 -29.53
C ALA A 130 -5.09 -15.50 -30.83
N ASN A 131 -4.44 -14.34 -30.74
CA ASN A 131 -4.13 -13.47 -31.88
C ASN A 131 -2.80 -13.82 -32.56
N SER A 132 -2.08 -14.84 -32.07
CA SER A 132 -0.79 -15.18 -32.68
C SER A 132 -0.97 -15.76 -34.09
N ALA A 133 -0.15 -15.31 -35.02
CA ALA A 133 -0.15 -15.79 -36.39
C ALA A 133 0.01 -17.32 -36.50
N SER A 134 0.66 -17.94 -35.49
CA SER A 134 0.82 -19.41 -35.44
C SER A 134 -0.49 -20.14 -35.20
N ARG A 135 -1.44 -19.54 -34.46
CA ARG A 135 -2.78 -20.12 -34.21
C ARG A 135 -3.78 -19.73 -35.30
N GLN A 136 -3.75 -18.47 -35.72
CA GLN A 136 -4.65 -17.96 -36.75
C GLN A 136 -4.31 -18.47 -38.16
N LYS A 137 -3.05 -18.88 -38.40
CA LYS A 137 -2.56 -19.45 -39.64
C LYS A 137 -3.02 -18.68 -40.91
N PRO A 138 -2.80 -17.36 -40.95
CA PRO A 138 -3.26 -16.53 -42.06
C PRO A 138 -2.75 -16.95 -43.42
N TRP A 139 -1.65 -17.69 -43.47
CA TRP A 139 -1.11 -18.26 -44.72
C TRP A 139 -2.00 -19.35 -45.34
N GLU A 140 -2.78 -20.10 -44.53
CA GLU A 140 -3.71 -21.13 -45.03
C GLU A 140 -4.86 -20.47 -45.86
N ALA A 141 -5.38 -19.33 -45.40
CA ALA A 141 -6.40 -18.57 -46.12
C ALA A 141 -5.89 -18.03 -47.45
N LEU A 142 -4.58 -17.86 -47.63
CA LEU A 142 -3.94 -17.40 -48.88
C LEU A 142 -3.37 -18.56 -49.71
N GLY A 143 -3.58 -19.81 -49.29
CA GLY A 143 -3.05 -20.98 -50.01
C GLY A 143 -1.51 -21.05 -50.00
N MET A 144 -0.85 -20.36 -49.06
CA MET A 144 0.61 -20.23 -49.01
C MET A 144 1.18 -21.10 -47.91
N SER A 145 2.46 -21.49 -48.09
CA SER A 145 3.22 -22.06 -46.95
C SER A 145 3.56 -20.96 -45.94
N ARG A 146 3.71 -21.35 -44.67
CA ARG A 146 4.16 -20.40 -43.58
C ARG A 146 5.43 -19.66 -43.98
N ALA A 147 6.40 -20.39 -44.53
CA ALA A 147 7.70 -19.79 -44.92
C ALA A 147 7.53 -18.77 -46.07
N SER A 148 6.67 -19.08 -47.06
CA SER A 148 6.38 -18.16 -48.16
C SER A 148 5.65 -16.91 -47.68
N TRP A 149 4.72 -17.04 -46.73
CA TRP A 149 3.99 -15.92 -46.14
C TRP A 149 4.92 -14.95 -45.38
N TYR A 150 5.84 -15.47 -44.58
CA TYR A 150 6.83 -14.62 -43.90
C TYR A 150 7.77 -13.95 -44.90
N ARG A 151 8.21 -14.66 -45.94
CA ARG A 151 9.10 -14.13 -47.00
C ARG A 151 8.42 -13.06 -47.85
N ALA A 152 7.12 -13.15 -48.04
CA ALA A 152 6.28 -12.17 -48.74
C ALA A 152 5.90 -10.95 -47.86
N GLY A 153 6.45 -10.81 -46.63
CA GLY A 153 6.17 -9.66 -45.78
C GLY A 153 4.83 -9.72 -45.04
N LYS A 154 4.28 -10.92 -44.83
CA LYS A 154 3.00 -11.15 -44.09
C LYS A 154 1.79 -10.49 -44.76
N PRO A 155 1.48 -10.81 -46.03
CA PRO A 155 0.31 -10.24 -46.69
C PRO A 155 -0.98 -10.59 -45.92
N THR A 156 -1.85 -9.61 -45.74
CA THR A 156 -3.20 -9.81 -45.21
C THR A 156 -4.16 -10.14 -46.34
N PRO A 157 -5.07 -11.11 -46.17
CA PRO A 157 -6.11 -11.31 -47.16
C PRO A 157 -6.91 -10.00 -47.31
N ALA A 158 -7.13 -9.56 -48.54
CA ALA A 158 -7.96 -8.39 -48.81
C ALA A 158 -9.35 -8.66 -48.22
N VAL A 159 -9.75 -7.91 -47.21
CA VAL A 159 -11.16 -7.88 -46.79
C VAL A 159 -11.91 -7.18 -47.89
N GLU A 160 -12.72 -7.93 -48.67
CA GLU A 160 -13.65 -7.32 -49.57
C GLU A 160 -14.59 -6.43 -48.76
N THR A 161 -14.30 -5.14 -48.76
CA THR A 161 -15.22 -4.12 -48.27
C THR A 161 -16.38 -4.11 -49.27
N SER A 162 -17.45 -4.82 -48.94
CA SER A 162 -18.75 -4.62 -49.65
C SER A 162 -19.05 -3.13 -49.64
N PRO A 163 -19.32 -2.53 -50.80
CA PRO A 163 -19.69 -1.12 -50.83
C PRO A 163 -21.00 -0.97 -50.07
N CYS A 164 -20.95 -0.26 -48.97
CA CYS A 164 -22.12 0.20 -48.25
C CYS A 164 -22.96 1.06 -49.24
N VAL A 165 -24.09 0.50 -49.69
CA VAL A 165 -25.07 1.22 -50.46
C VAL A 165 -25.61 2.36 -49.61
N LEU A 166 -25.15 3.57 -49.88
CA LEU A 166 -25.74 4.80 -49.39
C LEU A 166 -27.14 4.92 -50.01
N GLN A 167 -28.17 4.43 -49.34
CA GLN A 167 -29.54 4.85 -49.61
C GLN A 167 -29.68 6.30 -49.20
N ALA A 168 -29.69 7.18 -50.20
CA ALA A 168 -30.10 8.55 -50.07
C ALA A 168 -31.59 8.57 -49.67
N ALA A 169 -31.85 8.94 -48.41
CA ALA A 169 -33.20 9.34 -48.03
C ALA A 169 -33.44 10.73 -48.65
N ALA A 170 -34.25 10.74 -49.71
CA ALA A 170 -34.83 11.95 -50.26
C ALA A 170 -35.72 12.57 -49.19
N GLY A 171 -35.41 13.81 -48.81
CA GLY A 171 -36.27 14.63 -48.00
C GLY A 171 -37.54 14.98 -48.76
N ASP A 172 -38.68 14.82 -48.10
CA ASP A 172 -39.89 15.47 -48.49
C ASP A 172 -40.13 16.63 -47.52
N SER A 173 -40.01 17.83 -48.06
CA SER A 173 -40.52 19.06 -47.47
C SER A 173 -41.95 19.18 -47.90
N ASP A 174 -42.90 19.28 -47.01
CA ASP A 174 -44.08 20.13 -47.20
C ASP A 174 -44.87 20.33 -45.90
N ALA A 175 -45.26 21.59 -45.75
CA ALA A 175 -46.28 22.23 -44.89
C ALA A 175 -45.89 22.51 -43.42
#